data_2f496faa59f4bf70f2a005cfee3354c4
#
_entry.id   2f496faa59f4bf70f2a005cfee3354c4
#
_cell.length_a   1.000
_cell.length_b   1.000
_cell.length_c   1.000
_cell.angle_alpha   90.00
_cell.angle_beta   90.00
_cell.angle_gamma   90.00
#
_symmetry.space_group_name_H-M   'P 1'
#
loop_
_entity.id
_entity.type
_entity.pdbx_description
1 polymer ?
#
loop_
_entity_poly.entity_id
_entity_poly.type
_entity_poly.pdbx_seq_one_letter_code
_entity_poly.pdbx_strand_id
1 'polypeptide(L)'
;MVVMVLSEPRVFRPAADVRSLSQRHDAERLRLALAGARAATFDWTIADDHIVWDGATDILSMHPDSDRLQSGETFRTWMNPEGRQKLATVIETTSTGDSTFDIEFEAASAMGSVWFMMRGVRVADVSGRAERLTGSMRVITEEKRSMQRLVYLATRDELTGHLNRNALRAELAQAIEAARGENRTCAFLVASIDRLAMINDAYGFDAADEVIVAVGERIARSLRGSDIIGRTAGNKLGVILANCSEREISLVAERLRAIVRDQVIDTRAGMVSATISAGAVWLPSGAASSQEAMLRAEETLTRARSNGRDGFALYNRSPQLETARLRLMAIADEVVAALKEDRLTFAYQPIIEAKSKKPIHYECLLRMIKPDGTIASAGQFVPAAEQLGLVRLVDRHALELAVSQLHAHPDVTLAVNVSGTTAGDPSWLQSFIRYVESNNAVADRMIVELTETAALHHFEENARFVSQLREMGCRVAIDDFGAGYTSFRNLQMLKVDTVKIDGAYVRGLSESPENQIFVRTLVDLAKNFNLKTVAEWVSSDEDAALLESFGVDYFQGFHFGEPQIKPSWM
;
A
#
# COMPACT_ATOMS: atom_id res chain seq x y z
N MET A 1 -22.01 -86.03 58.63
CA MET A 1 -20.66 -86.46 58.26
C MET A 1 -20.05 -85.33 57.46
N VAL A 2 -19.35 -84.43 58.17
CA VAL A 2 -18.79 -83.24 57.61
C VAL A 2 -17.27 -83.43 57.45
N VAL A 3 -16.76 -83.35 56.24
CA VAL A 3 -15.33 -83.46 55.96
C VAL A 3 -14.71 -82.07 56.03
N MET A 4 -13.83 -81.91 56.97
CA MET A 4 -12.99 -80.74 57.17
C MET A 4 -11.81 -80.77 56.18
N VAL A 5 -11.71 -79.77 55.25
CA VAL A 5 -10.58 -79.62 54.40
C VAL A 5 -9.67 -78.56 55.05
N LEU A 6 -8.46 -78.96 55.41
CA LEU A 6 -7.41 -78.11 55.94
C LEU A 6 -6.82 -77.28 54.83
N SER A 7 -6.84 -75.95 54.96
CA SER A 7 -6.16 -74.98 54.09
C SER A 7 -4.70 -74.81 54.48
N GLU A 8 -3.77 -75.00 53.54
CA GLU A 8 -2.34 -74.71 53.69
C GLU A 8 -2.06 -73.23 53.91
N PRO A 9 -0.99 -72.83 54.65
CA PRO A 9 -0.66 -71.49 54.96
C PRO A 9 0.01 -70.78 53.74
N ARG A 10 -0.52 -69.65 53.32
CA ARG A 10 0.12 -68.75 52.33
C ARG A 10 1.43 -68.21 52.87
N VAL A 11 2.54 -68.58 52.20
CA VAL A 11 3.87 -68.02 52.44
C VAL A 11 3.84 -66.56 52.03
N PHE A 12 4.04 -65.62 52.99
CA PHE A 12 4.27 -64.21 52.77
C PHE A 12 5.63 -64.03 52.11
N ARG A 13 5.65 -63.52 50.85
CA ARG A 13 6.89 -63.05 50.21
C ARG A 13 7.36 -61.75 50.91
N PRO A 14 8.66 -61.59 51.18
CA PRO A 14 9.14 -60.42 51.92
C PRO A 14 9.04 -59.12 51.12
N ALA A 15 8.75 -58.01 51.82
CA ALA A 15 8.55 -56.65 51.30
C ALA A 15 9.71 -56.07 50.47
N ALA A 16 10.88 -56.75 50.40
CA ALA A 16 12.02 -56.37 49.59
C ALA A 16 11.78 -56.48 48.07
N ASP A 17 10.94 -57.38 47.63
CA ASP A 17 10.68 -57.64 46.20
C ASP A 17 9.76 -56.57 45.56
N VAL A 18 8.86 -55.97 46.34
CA VAL A 18 7.96 -54.92 45.84
C VAL A 18 8.65 -53.58 45.61
N ARG A 19 9.64 -53.23 46.44
CA ARG A 19 10.45 -52.03 46.27
C ARG A 19 11.37 -52.12 45.05
N SER A 20 11.94 -53.27 44.75
CA SER A 20 12.79 -53.49 43.58
C SER A 20 12.01 -53.47 42.27
N LEU A 21 10.75 -53.95 42.27
CA LEU A 21 9.85 -53.90 41.13
C LEU A 21 9.37 -52.45 40.84
N SER A 22 9.06 -51.66 41.88
CA SER A 22 8.70 -50.26 41.72
C SER A 22 9.85 -49.43 41.14
N GLN A 23 11.05 -49.61 41.67
CA GLN A 23 12.26 -48.93 41.16
C GLN A 23 12.62 -49.28 39.72
N ARG A 24 12.39 -50.55 39.31
CA ARG A 24 12.56 -50.95 37.89
C ARG A 24 11.52 -50.32 36.96
N HIS A 25 10.28 -50.24 37.37
CA HIS A 25 9.22 -49.58 36.60
C HIS A 25 9.47 -48.06 36.49
N ASP A 26 9.91 -47.41 37.53
CA ASP A 26 10.22 -45.98 37.53
C ASP A 26 11.44 -45.66 36.64
N ALA A 27 12.47 -46.52 36.66
CA ALA A 27 13.61 -46.42 35.77
C ALA A 27 13.24 -46.64 34.29
N GLU A 28 12.37 -47.59 34.02
CA GLU A 28 11.87 -47.87 32.67
C GLU A 28 10.99 -46.71 32.14
N ARG A 29 10.12 -46.15 32.97
CA ARG A 29 9.31 -44.96 32.62
C ARG A 29 10.20 -43.77 32.34
N LEU A 30 11.26 -43.53 33.13
CA LEU A 30 12.21 -42.46 32.92
C LEU A 30 12.98 -42.64 31.60
N ARG A 31 13.44 -43.88 31.30
CA ARG A 31 14.09 -44.19 30.03
C ARG A 31 13.19 -43.94 28.81
N LEU A 32 11.93 -44.38 28.89
CA LEU A 32 10.96 -44.14 27.81
C LEU A 32 10.66 -42.67 27.63
N ALA A 33 10.55 -41.88 28.71
CA ALA A 33 10.37 -40.44 28.66
C ALA A 33 11.56 -39.73 28.04
N LEU A 34 12.79 -40.12 28.38
CA LEU A 34 14.04 -39.57 27.82
C LEU A 34 14.24 -39.96 26.36
N ALA A 35 13.87 -41.20 25.97
CA ALA A 35 13.88 -41.63 24.58
C ALA A 35 12.88 -40.84 23.76
N GLY A 36 11.66 -40.61 24.28
CA GLY A 36 10.64 -39.74 23.65
C GLY A 36 11.08 -38.27 23.50
N ALA A 37 11.85 -37.79 24.47
CA ALA A 37 12.43 -36.44 24.43
C ALA A 37 13.70 -36.34 23.54
N ARG A 38 14.19 -37.43 23.00
CA ARG A 38 15.47 -37.54 22.28
C ARG A 38 16.61 -36.88 23.03
N ALA A 39 16.72 -37.13 24.34
CA ALA A 39 17.73 -36.57 25.24
C ALA A 39 18.64 -37.66 25.80
N ALA A 40 19.93 -37.43 25.74
CA ALA A 40 20.89 -38.18 26.56
C ALA A 40 20.97 -37.57 27.96
N THR A 41 21.06 -38.41 28.98
CA THR A 41 21.41 -37.95 30.33
C THR A 41 22.88 -38.10 30.58
N PHE A 42 23.39 -37.23 31.39
CA PHE A 42 24.79 -37.27 31.84
C PHE A 42 24.87 -37.17 33.33
N ASP A 43 25.91 -37.80 33.83
CA ASP A 43 26.31 -37.75 35.19
C ASP A 43 27.83 -37.60 35.22
N TRP A 44 28.32 -36.40 35.53
CA TRP A 44 29.70 -36.01 35.43
C TRP A 44 30.31 -35.79 36.82
N THR A 45 31.18 -36.70 37.24
CA THR A 45 31.99 -36.53 38.45
C THR A 45 33.20 -35.65 38.13
N ILE A 46 33.27 -34.49 38.77
CA ILE A 46 34.29 -33.46 38.45
C ILE A 46 35.67 -33.88 38.90
N ALA A 47 35.80 -34.58 40.04
CA ALA A 47 37.10 -34.99 40.60
C ALA A 47 37.87 -35.96 39.69
N ASP A 48 37.16 -36.88 39.05
CA ASP A 48 37.73 -37.91 38.16
C ASP A 48 37.60 -37.53 36.67
N ASP A 49 37.01 -36.38 36.40
CA ASP A 49 36.65 -35.88 35.05
C ASP A 49 35.91 -36.92 34.19
N HIS A 50 35.10 -37.75 34.84
CA HIS A 50 34.40 -38.87 34.20
C HIS A 50 32.91 -38.61 34.04
N ILE A 51 32.39 -38.85 32.80
CA ILE A 51 31.00 -38.67 32.43
C ILE A 51 30.37 -40.02 32.12
N VAL A 52 29.28 -40.33 32.81
CA VAL A 52 28.41 -41.48 32.48
C VAL A 52 27.20 -40.98 31.67
N TRP A 53 26.99 -41.59 30.52
CA TRP A 53 25.89 -41.26 29.63
C TRP A 53 24.83 -42.37 29.65
N ASP A 54 23.52 -41.98 29.62
CA ASP A 54 22.37 -42.88 29.47
C ASP A 54 21.27 -42.22 28.58
N GLY A 55 20.23 -42.94 28.27
CA GLY A 55 19.11 -42.44 27.45
C GLY A 55 19.37 -42.49 25.94
N ALA A 56 19.08 -41.43 25.24
CA ALA A 56 19.25 -41.32 23.77
C ALA A 56 20.70 -41.01 23.41
N THR A 57 21.63 -41.96 23.66
CA THR A 57 23.05 -41.79 23.44
C THR A 57 23.48 -41.76 21.96
N ASP A 58 22.56 -42.00 21.03
CA ASP A 58 22.76 -41.86 19.60
C ASP A 58 23.20 -40.45 19.19
N ILE A 59 22.81 -39.42 19.95
CA ILE A 59 23.27 -38.03 19.74
C ILE A 59 24.78 -37.87 19.94
N LEU A 60 25.40 -38.73 20.73
CA LEU A 60 26.85 -38.71 20.97
C LEU A 60 27.66 -39.23 19.76
N SER A 61 27.05 -40.06 18.91
CA SER A 61 27.66 -40.55 17.67
C SER A 61 27.94 -39.44 16.65
N MET A 62 27.44 -38.23 16.89
CA MET A 62 27.77 -37.04 16.10
C MET A 62 29.21 -36.57 16.32
N HIS A 63 29.87 -36.99 17.44
CA HIS A 63 31.27 -36.76 17.65
C HIS A 63 32.13 -37.83 16.95
N PRO A 64 33.22 -37.46 16.26
CA PRO A 64 34.09 -38.42 15.59
C PRO A 64 34.63 -39.53 16.48
N ASP A 65 34.96 -39.20 17.73
CA ASP A 65 35.46 -40.12 18.76
C ASP A 65 34.44 -40.29 19.89
N SER A 66 33.21 -40.75 19.56
CA SER A 66 32.10 -40.87 20.51
C SER A 66 32.44 -41.69 21.78
N ASP A 67 33.28 -42.72 21.63
CA ASP A 67 33.70 -43.58 22.72
C ASP A 67 34.55 -42.85 23.80
N ARG A 68 35.15 -41.72 23.45
CA ARG A 68 35.94 -40.89 24.35
C ARG A 68 35.15 -39.81 25.08
N LEU A 69 33.88 -39.63 24.77
CA LEU A 69 33.03 -38.64 25.42
C LEU A 69 32.71 -38.95 26.89
N GLN A 70 33.24 -40.06 27.41
CA GLN A 70 33.25 -40.33 28.84
C GLN A 70 34.28 -39.47 29.63
N SER A 71 35.20 -38.78 28.91
CA SER A 71 36.12 -37.81 29.52
C SER A 71 35.53 -36.39 29.36
N GLY A 72 35.48 -35.66 30.46
CA GLY A 72 35.06 -34.26 30.44
C GLY A 72 36.00 -33.37 29.63
N GLU A 73 37.30 -33.68 29.54
CA GLU A 73 38.22 -32.98 28.67
C GLU A 73 37.86 -33.14 27.21
N THR A 74 37.58 -34.37 26.75
CA THR A 74 37.12 -34.64 25.37
C THR A 74 35.79 -33.92 25.09
N PHE A 75 34.86 -33.99 26.04
CA PHE A 75 33.56 -33.33 25.90
C PHE A 75 33.72 -31.80 25.78
N ARG A 76 34.55 -31.16 26.60
CA ARG A 76 34.85 -29.74 26.52
C ARG A 76 35.46 -29.33 25.18
N THR A 77 36.35 -30.17 24.60
CA THR A 77 36.93 -29.86 23.26
C THR A 77 35.91 -29.92 22.12
N TRP A 78 34.82 -30.65 22.29
CA TRP A 78 33.74 -30.73 21.31
C TRP A 78 32.90 -29.45 21.26
N MET A 79 32.79 -28.73 22.38
CA MET A 79 32.04 -27.48 22.47
C MET A 79 32.76 -26.32 21.77
N ASN A 80 31.99 -25.39 21.19
CA ASN A 80 32.54 -24.12 20.74
C ASN A 80 33.12 -23.28 21.91
N PRO A 81 33.94 -22.25 21.64
CA PRO A 81 34.58 -21.45 22.70
C PRO A 81 33.59 -20.84 23.70
N GLU A 82 32.43 -20.37 23.24
CA GLU A 82 31.39 -19.77 24.08
C GLU A 82 30.78 -20.81 25.05
N GLY A 83 30.42 -21.97 24.52
CA GLY A 83 29.90 -23.09 25.33
C GLY A 83 30.89 -23.55 26.39
N ARG A 84 32.17 -23.67 26.02
CA ARG A 84 33.24 -24.00 26.98
C ARG A 84 33.34 -22.98 28.10
N GLN A 85 33.26 -21.70 27.79
CA GLN A 85 33.34 -20.65 28.80
C GLN A 85 32.16 -20.69 29.77
N LYS A 86 30.93 -20.88 29.23
CA LYS A 86 29.72 -21.04 30.06
C LYS A 86 29.84 -22.25 30.99
N LEU A 87 30.33 -23.38 30.49
CA LEU A 87 30.54 -24.59 31.28
C LEU A 87 31.63 -24.40 32.35
N ALA A 88 32.74 -23.77 32.01
CA ALA A 88 33.79 -23.44 32.96
C ALA A 88 33.26 -22.56 34.11
N THR A 89 32.43 -21.56 33.77
CA THR A 89 31.77 -20.72 34.79
C THR A 89 30.91 -21.56 35.76
N VAL A 90 30.13 -22.52 35.23
CA VAL A 90 29.31 -23.41 36.09
C VAL A 90 30.16 -24.26 37.01
N ILE A 91 31.31 -24.80 36.54
CA ILE A 91 32.21 -25.64 37.32
C ILE A 91 32.96 -24.82 38.37
N GLU A 92 33.46 -23.65 37.99
CA GLU A 92 34.32 -22.81 38.82
C GLU A 92 33.55 -21.96 39.86
N THR A 93 32.25 -21.76 39.63
CA THR A 93 31.43 -21.00 40.58
C THR A 93 31.40 -21.69 41.94
N THR A 94 31.78 -20.96 42.97
CA THR A 94 31.68 -21.42 44.37
C THR A 94 30.35 -20.95 44.93
N SER A 95 29.45 -21.88 45.25
CA SER A 95 28.13 -21.60 45.84
C SER A 95 27.73 -22.70 46.80
N THR A 96 27.31 -22.34 48.01
CA THR A 96 26.82 -23.29 49.00
C THR A 96 25.40 -23.75 48.59
N GLY A 97 25.31 -24.99 48.11
CA GLY A 97 24.08 -25.64 47.69
C GLY A 97 24.01 -25.94 46.20
N ASP A 98 23.04 -26.77 45.84
CA ASP A 98 22.84 -27.18 44.46
C ASP A 98 22.28 -26.04 43.63
N SER A 99 22.69 -25.91 42.37
CA SER A 99 22.22 -24.89 41.45
C SER A 99 21.94 -25.47 40.07
N THR A 100 20.89 -24.96 39.42
CA THR A 100 20.54 -25.36 38.06
C THR A 100 21.35 -24.58 37.04
N PHE A 101 21.64 -25.19 35.90
CA PHE A 101 22.28 -24.53 34.75
C PHE A 101 21.67 -24.94 33.44
N ASP A 102 21.71 -23.99 32.46
CA ASP A 102 21.32 -24.17 31.07
C ASP A 102 22.46 -23.68 30.20
N ILE A 103 22.99 -24.55 29.32
CA ILE A 103 24.08 -24.19 28.40
C ILE A 103 23.70 -24.61 27.00
N GLU A 104 23.60 -23.64 26.10
CA GLU A 104 23.53 -23.89 24.68
C GLU A 104 24.91 -23.78 24.07
N PHE A 105 25.30 -24.76 23.28
CA PHE A 105 26.59 -24.77 22.59
C PHE A 105 26.50 -25.37 21.20
N GLU A 106 27.39 -24.96 20.35
CA GLU A 106 27.58 -25.48 19.01
C GLU A 106 28.76 -26.46 19.00
N ALA A 107 28.60 -27.57 18.30
CA ALA A 107 29.63 -28.58 18.15
C ALA A 107 29.74 -29.01 16.67
N ALA A 108 30.97 -29.32 16.25
CA ALA A 108 31.23 -29.86 14.92
C ALA A 108 30.84 -31.35 14.85
N SER A 109 30.15 -31.72 13.74
CA SER A 109 29.85 -33.12 13.43
C SER A 109 30.30 -33.45 12.00
N ALA A 110 30.27 -34.72 11.63
CA ALA A 110 30.57 -35.18 10.27
C ALA A 110 29.58 -34.60 9.22
N MET A 111 28.38 -34.20 9.64
CA MET A 111 27.32 -33.62 8.77
C MET A 111 27.21 -32.09 8.89
N GLY A 112 28.18 -31.42 9.50
CA GLY A 112 28.20 -29.99 9.74
C GLY A 112 28.01 -29.61 11.19
N SER A 113 27.63 -28.34 11.44
CA SER A 113 27.44 -27.81 12.79
C SER A 113 26.11 -28.25 13.40
N VAL A 114 26.16 -28.67 14.66
CA VAL A 114 24.99 -29.12 15.44
C VAL A 114 24.91 -28.35 16.74
N TRP A 115 23.71 -27.87 17.08
CA TRP A 115 23.46 -27.17 18.33
C TRP A 115 22.88 -28.11 19.38
N PHE A 116 23.46 -28.04 20.59
CA PHE A 116 23.02 -28.79 21.76
C PHE A 116 22.51 -27.84 22.85
N MET A 117 21.53 -28.34 23.61
CA MET A 117 21.10 -27.79 24.91
C MET A 117 21.51 -28.76 25.99
N MET A 118 22.33 -28.32 26.91
CA MET A 118 22.69 -29.05 28.11
C MET A 118 22.06 -28.36 29.32
N ARG A 119 21.23 -29.11 30.04
CA ARG A 119 20.48 -28.60 31.20
C ARG A 119 20.71 -29.55 32.37
N GLY A 120 20.98 -29.01 33.54
CA GLY A 120 21.25 -29.88 34.69
C GLY A 120 21.30 -29.17 36.01
N VAL A 121 21.71 -29.95 36.99
CA VAL A 121 21.97 -29.51 38.36
C VAL A 121 23.47 -29.66 38.67
N ARG A 122 24.04 -28.61 39.16
CA ARG A 122 25.37 -28.61 39.76
C ARG A 122 25.21 -28.95 41.24
N VAL A 123 25.78 -30.09 41.64
CA VAL A 123 25.85 -30.52 43.03
C VAL A 123 27.16 -30.01 43.61
N ALA A 124 27.08 -29.34 44.76
CA ALA A 124 28.25 -28.77 45.44
C ALA A 124 28.72 -29.64 46.60
N ASP A 125 30.03 -29.68 46.82
CA ASP A 125 30.63 -30.23 48.03
C ASP A 125 30.43 -29.29 49.25
N VAL A 126 30.88 -29.71 50.42
CA VAL A 126 30.78 -28.91 51.66
C VAL A 126 31.56 -27.60 51.61
N SER A 127 32.49 -27.44 50.66
CA SER A 127 33.27 -26.22 50.44
C SER A 127 32.62 -25.29 49.38
N GLY A 128 31.52 -25.72 48.78
CA GLY A 128 30.81 -24.99 47.73
C GLY A 128 31.40 -25.18 46.32
N ARG A 129 32.36 -26.11 46.14
CA ARG A 129 32.92 -26.43 44.83
C ARG A 129 32.02 -27.45 44.11
N ALA A 130 32.03 -27.42 42.78
CA ALA A 130 31.29 -28.40 41.98
C ALA A 130 31.90 -29.82 42.22
N GLU A 131 31.10 -30.72 42.79
CA GLU A 131 31.44 -32.14 42.95
C GLU A 131 30.94 -32.94 41.75
N ARG A 132 29.72 -32.63 41.30
CA ARG A 132 29.03 -33.40 40.26
C ARG A 132 28.13 -32.52 39.44
N LEU A 133 28.05 -32.78 38.14
CA LEU A 133 27.04 -32.20 37.25
C LEU A 133 26.14 -33.33 36.73
N THR A 134 24.85 -33.21 36.93
CA THR A 134 23.88 -34.21 36.43
C THR A 134 22.77 -33.54 35.67
N GLY A 135 22.36 -34.15 34.56
CA GLY A 135 21.33 -33.50 33.73
C GLY A 135 21.02 -34.22 32.44
N SER A 136 20.55 -33.47 31.47
CA SER A 136 20.24 -33.97 30.14
C SER A 136 20.83 -33.08 29.04
N MET A 137 21.11 -33.70 27.90
CA MET A 137 21.59 -33.03 26.71
C MET A 137 20.72 -33.44 25.53
N ARG A 138 20.27 -32.49 24.71
CA ARG A 138 19.50 -32.76 23.51
C ARG A 138 19.94 -31.89 22.35
N VAL A 139 19.66 -32.33 21.13
CA VAL A 139 19.89 -31.54 19.93
C VAL A 139 18.79 -30.49 19.81
N ILE A 140 19.18 -29.24 19.50
CA ILE A 140 18.30 -28.10 19.30
C ILE A 140 18.55 -27.39 17.95
N THR A 141 19.18 -28.07 17.00
CA THR A 141 19.55 -27.49 15.70
C THR A 141 18.32 -27.06 14.90
N GLU A 142 17.25 -27.85 14.88
CA GLU A 142 16.03 -27.50 14.16
C GLU A 142 15.31 -26.32 14.82
N GLU A 143 15.24 -26.29 16.15
CA GLU A 143 14.67 -25.17 16.90
C GLU A 143 15.44 -23.87 16.63
N LYS A 144 16.78 -23.95 16.64
CA LYS A 144 17.65 -22.79 16.32
C LYS A 144 17.45 -22.31 14.88
N ARG A 145 17.41 -23.22 13.91
CA ARG A 145 17.14 -22.88 12.50
C ARG A 145 15.76 -22.28 12.32
N SER A 146 14.74 -22.87 12.95
CA SER A 146 13.38 -22.36 12.91
C SER A 146 13.28 -20.96 13.51
N MET A 147 13.92 -20.74 14.67
CA MET A 147 13.95 -19.42 15.31
C MET A 147 14.69 -18.39 14.44
N GLN A 148 15.83 -18.74 13.88
CA GLN A 148 16.57 -17.88 12.95
C GLN A 148 15.73 -17.55 11.71
N ARG A 149 15.00 -18.56 11.17
CA ARG A 149 14.09 -18.36 10.04
C ARG A 149 12.94 -17.42 10.41
N LEU A 150 12.33 -17.60 11.59
CA LEU A 150 11.27 -16.71 12.08
C LEU A 150 11.77 -15.27 12.25
N VAL A 151 12.96 -15.08 12.83
CA VAL A 151 13.59 -13.75 12.96
C VAL A 151 13.86 -13.15 11.58
N TYR A 152 14.37 -13.95 10.64
CA TYR A 152 14.60 -13.50 9.26
C TYR A 152 13.30 -13.04 8.60
N LEU A 153 12.24 -13.85 8.64
CA LEU A 153 10.93 -13.53 8.08
C LEU A 153 10.27 -12.33 8.77
N ALA A 154 10.46 -12.18 10.08
CA ALA A 154 9.95 -11.04 10.83
C ALA A 154 10.62 -9.71 10.46
N THR A 155 11.88 -9.73 9.97
CA THR A 155 12.68 -8.52 9.76
C THR A 155 13.07 -8.27 8.30
N ARG A 156 13.00 -9.28 7.43
CA ARG A 156 13.45 -9.20 6.03
C ARG A 156 12.31 -9.41 5.05
N ASP A 157 12.44 -8.81 3.87
CA ASP A 157 11.60 -9.06 2.70
C ASP A 157 12.11 -10.32 1.98
N GLU A 158 11.23 -11.27 1.71
CA GLU A 158 11.62 -12.58 1.13
C GLU A 158 12.19 -12.48 -0.29
N LEU A 159 11.72 -11.51 -1.08
CA LEU A 159 12.16 -11.33 -2.46
C LEU A 159 13.55 -10.69 -2.52
N THR A 160 13.75 -9.60 -1.78
CA THR A 160 14.97 -8.78 -1.91
C THR A 160 16.03 -9.07 -0.87
N GLY A 161 15.70 -9.76 0.24
CA GLY A 161 16.58 -9.97 1.39
C GLY A 161 16.88 -8.71 2.21
N HIS A 162 16.41 -7.53 1.78
CA HIS A 162 16.53 -6.28 2.52
C HIS A 162 15.55 -6.24 3.70
N LEU A 163 15.63 -5.22 4.57
CA LEU A 163 14.66 -5.07 5.65
C LEU A 163 13.24 -4.97 5.09
N ASN A 164 12.29 -5.61 5.76
CA ASN A 164 10.88 -5.40 5.46
C ASN A 164 10.40 -4.04 6.01
N ARG A 165 9.19 -3.63 5.65
CA ARG A 165 8.61 -2.34 6.02
C ARG A 165 8.64 -2.09 7.53
N ASN A 166 8.34 -3.11 8.35
CA ASN A 166 8.24 -2.95 9.79
C ASN A 166 9.62 -2.77 10.44
N ALA A 167 10.60 -3.57 10.04
CA ALA A 167 11.97 -3.44 10.51
C ALA A 167 12.59 -2.11 10.05
N LEU A 168 12.39 -1.71 8.80
CA LEU A 168 12.87 -0.42 8.30
C LEU A 168 12.27 0.76 9.07
N ARG A 169 10.97 0.69 9.43
CA ARG A 169 10.32 1.71 10.25
C ARG A 169 10.91 1.80 11.66
N ALA A 170 11.25 0.67 12.25
CA ALA A 170 11.89 0.62 13.56
C ALA A 170 13.30 1.24 13.52
N GLU A 171 14.11 0.88 12.51
CA GLU A 171 15.43 1.49 12.28
C GLU A 171 15.34 3.00 12.04
N LEU A 172 14.35 3.44 11.26
CA LEU A 172 14.11 4.86 11.03
C LEU A 172 13.76 5.60 12.33
N ALA A 173 12.96 4.98 13.21
CA ALA A 173 12.65 5.57 14.51
C ALA A 173 13.91 5.74 15.36
N GLN A 174 14.78 4.73 15.41
CA GLN A 174 16.05 4.80 16.11
C GLN A 174 16.98 5.87 15.51
N ALA A 175 17.06 5.94 14.17
CA ALA A 175 17.87 6.96 13.50
C ALA A 175 17.41 8.39 13.81
N ILE A 176 16.07 8.63 13.89
CA ILE A 176 15.51 9.94 14.27
C ILE A 176 15.85 10.29 15.72
N GLU A 177 15.72 9.35 16.64
CA GLU A 177 16.04 9.57 18.06
C GLU A 177 17.54 9.82 18.28
N ALA A 178 18.40 9.04 17.62
CA ALA A 178 19.83 9.25 17.66
C ALA A 178 20.23 10.63 17.08
N ALA A 179 19.61 11.03 15.95
CA ALA A 179 19.86 12.33 15.34
C ALA A 179 19.47 13.49 16.27
N ARG A 180 18.37 13.34 17.04
CA ARG A 180 17.96 14.35 18.03
C ARG A 180 18.88 14.41 19.24
N GLY A 181 19.28 13.24 19.76
CA GLY A 181 20.13 13.16 20.96
C GLY A 181 21.54 13.68 20.74
N GLU A 182 22.08 13.46 19.54
CA GLU A 182 23.48 13.81 19.19
C GLU A 182 23.59 15.12 18.38
N ASN A 183 22.50 15.86 18.19
CA ASN A 183 22.40 17.04 17.33
C ASN A 183 22.94 16.77 15.91
N ARG A 184 22.64 15.59 15.37
CA ARG A 184 22.97 15.14 14.01
C ARG A 184 21.73 15.16 13.13
N THR A 185 21.94 14.89 11.86
CA THR A 185 20.85 14.83 10.89
C THR A 185 20.88 13.50 10.15
N CYS A 186 19.73 13.04 9.70
CA CYS A 186 19.58 11.89 8.83
C CYS A 186 18.55 12.19 7.74
N ALA A 187 18.38 11.30 6.79
CA ALA A 187 17.32 11.44 5.80
C ALA A 187 16.64 10.09 5.55
N PHE A 188 15.37 10.16 5.24
CA PHE A 188 14.62 9.02 4.70
C PHE A 188 14.25 9.31 3.25
N LEU A 189 14.60 8.37 2.36
CA LEU A 189 14.31 8.42 0.94
C LEU A 189 13.48 7.19 0.55
N VAL A 190 12.41 7.39 -0.19
CA VAL A 190 11.67 6.32 -0.84
C VAL A 190 11.90 6.39 -2.35
N ALA A 191 12.39 5.29 -2.92
CA ALA A 191 12.58 5.11 -4.36
C ALA A 191 11.55 4.13 -4.89
N SER A 192 10.90 4.46 -5.99
CA SER A 192 9.92 3.59 -6.64
C SER A 192 10.36 3.30 -8.07
N ILE A 193 10.36 2.02 -8.44
CA ILE A 193 10.61 1.60 -9.82
C ILE A 193 9.48 2.10 -10.71
N ASP A 194 9.84 2.83 -11.75
CA ASP A 194 8.88 3.40 -12.68
C ASP A 194 8.37 2.33 -13.66
N ARG A 195 7.09 2.43 -14.02
CA ARG A 195 6.44 1.57 -15.02
C ARG A 195 6.61 0.06 -14.79
N LEU A 196 6.76 -0.39 -13.55
CA LEU A 196 6.91 -1.82 -13.24
C LEU A 196 5.73 -2.67 -13.76
N ALA A 197 4.50 -2.10 -13.77
CA ALA A 197 3.34 -2.77 -14.35
C ALA A 197 3.54 -3.09 -15.85
N MET A 198 4.09 -2.14 -16.64
CA MET A 198 4.41 -2.38 -18.05
C MET A 198 5.48 -3.47 -18.24
N ILE A 199 6.47 -3.51 -17.34
CA ILE A 199 7.49 -4.58 -17.37
C ILE A 199 6.82 -5.92 -17.08
N ASN A 200 5.93 -5.97 -16.08
CA ASN A 200 5.16 -7.15 -15.74
C ASN A 200 4.26 -7.62 -16.89
N ASP A 201 3.57 -6.70 -17.56
CA ASP A 201 2.69 -7.01 -18.70
C ASP A 201 3.47 -7.51 -19.92
N ALA A 202 4.69 -6.97 -20.14
CA ALA A 202 5.52 -7.32 -21.30
C ALA A 202 6.38 -8.57 -21.10
N TYR A 203 6.90 -8.81 -19.88
CA TYR A 203 7.91 -9.83 -19.58
C TYR A 203 7.49 -10.83 -18.50
N GLY A 204 6.33 -10.64 -17.87
CA GLY A 204 5.82 -11.49 -16.80
C GLY A 204 6.29 -11.11 -15.39
N PHE A 205 5.63 -11.71 -14.38
CA PHE A 205 5.87 -11.43 -12.95
C PHE A 205 7.30 -11.78 -12.51
N ASP A 206 7.85 -12.89 -12.99
CA ASP A 206 9.20 -13.33 -12.63
C ASP A 206 10.26 -12.30 -13.05
N ALA A 207 10.14 -11.75 -14.26
CA ALA A 207 11.04 -10.70 -14.74
C ALA A 207 10.89 -9.39 -13.94
N ALA A 208 9.66 -9.03 -13.54
CA ALA A 208 9.42 -7.89 -12.68
C ALA A 208 10.07 -8.07 -11.30
N ASP A 209 10.01 -9.27 -10.73
CA ASP A 209 10.68 -9.61 -9.48
C ASP A 209 12.21 -9.56 -9.60
N GLU A 210 12.77 -10.07 -10.68
CA GLU A 210 14.21 -9.97 -10.98
C GLU A 210 14.64 -8.49 -11.11
N VAL A 211 13.83 -7.64 -11.71
CA VAL A 211 14.07 -6.18 -11.77
C VAL A 211 14.06 -5.56 -10.38
N ILE A 212 13.11 -5.90 -9.51
CA ILE A 212 13.05 -5.39 -8.13
C ILE A 212 14.32 -5.78 -7.36
N VAL A 213 14.75 -7.03 -7.46
CA VAL A 213 15.97 -7.53 -6.81
C VAL A 213 17.20 -6.79 -7.33
N ALA A 214 17.37 -6.71 -8.66
CA ALA A 214 18.51 -6.04 -9.27
C ALA A 214 18.61 -4.55 -8.91
N VAL A 215 17.49 -3.83 -8.89
CA VAL A 215 17.43 -2.43 -8.46
C VAL A 215 17.79 -2.32 -6.98
N GLY A 216 17.26 -3.18 -6.12
CA GLY A 216 17.58 -3.22 -4.69
C GLY A 216 19.08 -3.43 -4.44
N GLU A 217 19.69 -4.39 -5.13
CA GLU A 217 21.12 -4.65 -5.03
C GLU A 217 22.00 -3.49 -5.53
N ARG A 218 21.62 -2.85 -6.65
CA ARG A 218 22.35 -1.68 -7.19
C ARG A 218 22.32 -0.52 -6.19
N ILE A 219 21.16 -0.24 -5.61
CA ILE A 219 21.02 0.77 -4.56
C ILE A 219 21.90 0.37 -3.36
N ALA A 220 21.78 -0.84 -2.83
CA ALA A 220 22.53 -1.30 -1.67
C ALA A 220 24.05 -1.17 -1.84
N ARG A 221 24.59 -1.57 -3.02
CA ARG A 221 26.03 -1.44 -3.34
C ARG A 221 26.53 0.00 -3.38
N SER A 222 25.64 0.98 -3.62
CA SER A 222 25.99 2.39 -3.67
C SER A 222 25.91 3.11 -2.33
N LEU A 223 25.32 2.46 -1.31
CA LEU A 223 25.15 3.01 0.03
C LEU A 223 26.43 2.84 0.87
N ARG A 224 26.60 3.69 1.88
CA ARG A 224 27.67 3.59 2.89
C ARG A 224 27.29 2.52 3.91
N GLY A 225 28.26 1.99 4.66
CA GLY A 225 28.02 0.97 5.68
C GLY A 225 27.09 1.40 6.84
N SER A 226 26.90 2.70 7.02
CA SER A 226 25.97 3.29 8.00
C SER A 226 24.55 3.51 7.46
N ASP A 227 24.35 3.38 6.14
CA ASP A 227 23.05 3.57 5.51
C ASP A 227 22.27 2.26 5.51
N ILE A 228 20.96 2.34 5.56
CA ILE A 228 20.08 1.18 5.68
C ILE A 228 19.10 1.18 4.52
N ILE A 229 18.88 0.00 3.92
CA ILE A 229 17.89 -0.21 2.87
C ILE A 229 16.84 -1.23 3.28
N GLY A 230 15.60 -1.02 2.87
CA GLY A 230 14.50 -1.95 3.05
C GLY A 230 13.44 -1.81 1.95
N ARG A 231 12.58 -2.81 1.82
CA ARG A 231 11.44 -2.77 0.91
C ARG A 231 10.20 -2.30 1.65
N THR A 232 9.57 -1.22 1.18
CA THR A 232 8.39 -0.62 1.84
C THR A 232 7.08 -1.11 1.28
N ALA A 233 7.03 -1.41 -0.01
CA ALA A 233 5.86 -1.96 -0.71
C ALA A 233 6.30 -2.52 -2.08
N GLY A 234 5.44 -3.21 -2.79
CA GLY A 234 5.63 -3.83 -4.11
C GLY A 234 6.86 -3.38 -4.90
N ASN A 235 6.81 -2.21 -5.53
CA ASN A 235 7.90 -1.64 -6.34
C ASN A 235 8.70 -0.54 -5.62
N LYS A 236 8.62 -0.44 -4.28
CA LYS A 236 9.20 0.67 -3.51
C LYS A 236 10.26 0.20 -2.53
N LEU A 237 11.41 0.87 -2.56
CA LEU A 237 12.54 0.69 -1.66
C LEU A 237 12.72 1.94 -0.80
N GLY A 238 12.88 1.76 0.51
CA GLY A 238 13.18 2.84 1.45
C GLY A 238 14.64 2.82 1.83
N VAL A 239 15.26 3.97 1.92
CA VAL A 239 16.67 4.16 2.30
C VAL A 239 16.76 5.14 3.45
N ILE A 240 17.47 4.76 4.51
CA ILE A 240 17.84 5.65 5.61
C ILE A 240 19.28 6.07 5.38
N LEU A 241 19.51 7.37 5.25
CA LEU A 241 20.84 7.96 5.11
C LEU A 241 21.28 8.53 6.46
N ALA A 242 22.29 7.93 7.06
CA ALA A 242 22.84 8.37 8.33
C ALA A 242 23.77 9.58 8.13
N ASN A 243 23.75 10.52 9.08
CA ASN A 243 24.64 11.70 9.08
C ASN A 243 24.64 12.42 7.72
N CYS A 244 23.47 12.78 7.21
CA CYS A 244 23.28 13.32 5.88
C CYS A 244 22.76 14.75 5.96
N SER A 245 23.46 15.70 5.33
CA SER A 245 22.99 17.07 5.15
C SER A 245 21.93 17.17 4.05
N GLU A 246 21.13 18.24 4.06
CA GLU A 246 20.09 18.47 3.05
C GLU A 246 20.65 18.48 1.61
N ARG A 247 21.84 19.04 1.42
CA ARG A 247 22.50 19.09 0.09
C ARG A 247 22.95 17.70 -0.38
N GLU A 248 23.42 16.86 0.54
CA GLU A 248 23.87 15.50 0.18
C GLU A 248 22.72 14.61 -0.26
N ILE A 249 21.49 14.82 0.24
CA ILE A 249 20.32 14.04 -0.15
C ILE A 249 20.11 14.10 -1.67
N SER A 250 20.17 15.29 -2.26
CA SER A 250 19.98 15.46 -3.71
C SER A 250 21.07 14.75 -4.53
N LEU A 251 22.33 14.80 -4.05
CA LEU A 251 23.46 14.13 -4.69
C LEU A 251 23.32 12.60 -4.61
N VAL A 252 22.90 12.09 -3.44
CA VAL A 252 22.64 10.65 -3.28
C VAL A 252 21.48 10.21 -4.16
N ALA A 253 20.37 10.93 -4.17
CA ALA A 253 19.20 10.62 -4.99
C ALA A 253 19.55 10.57 -6.48
N GLU A 254 20.32 11.54 -6.99
CA GLU A 254 20.77 11.55 -8.39
C GLU A 254 21.68 10.35 -8.69
N ARG A 255 22.62 10.04 -7.79
CA ARG A 255 23.48 8.85 -7.92
C ARG A 255 22.67 7.57 -7.97
N LEU A 256 21.65 7.41 -7.11
CA LEU A 256 20.78 6.22 -7.11
C LEU A 256 19.99 6.10 -8.41
N ARG A 257 19.47 7.20 -8.93
CA ARG A 257 18.75 7.25 -10.21
C ARG A 257 19.67 6.86 -11.37
N ALA A 258 20.85 7.48 -11.44
CA ALA A 258 21.85 7.20 -12.49
C ALA A 258 22.27 5.73 -12.50
N ILE A 259 22.59 5.13 -11.36
CA ILE A 259 22.98 3.72 -11.25
C ILE A 259 21.90 2.76 -11.76
N VAL A 260 20.63 3.11 -11.58
CA VAL A 260 19.52 2.28 -12.09
C VAL A 260 19.30 2.51 -13.57
N ARG A 261 19.26 3.77 -14.01
CA ARG A 261 18.96 4.18 -15.39
C ARG A 261 20.05 3.77 -16.40
N ASP A 262 21.31 3.94 -16.02
CA ASP A 262 22.44 3.85 -16.97
C ASP A 262 22.88 2.40 -17.25
N GLN A 263 22.26 1.42 -16.61
CA GLN A 263 22.58 0.00 -16.77
C GLN A 263 21.33 -0.83 -17.03
N VAL A 264 21.36 -1.61 -18.09
CA VAL A 264 20.31 -2.58 -18.42
C VAL A 264 20.31 -3.72 -17.39
N ILE A 265 19.15 -4.24 -17.06
CA ILE A 265 18.97 -5.39 -16.16
C ILE A 265 18.78 -6.64 -17.04
N ASP A 266 19.64 -7.62 -16.84
CA ASP A 266 19.51 -8.92 -17.49
C ASP A 266 18.54 -9.78 -16.67
N THR A 267 17.44 -10.19 -17.33
CA THR A 267 16.42 -11.08 -16.74
C THR A 267 16.30 -12.33 -17.60
N ARG A 268 15.72 -13.39 -17.04
CA ARG A 268 15.47 -14.63 -17.80
C ARG A 268 14.57 -14.42 -19.01
N ALA A 269 13.72 -13.40 -19.00
CA ALA A 269 12.84 -13.04 -20.10
C ALA A 269 13.48 -12.07 -21.11
N GLY A 270 14.68 -11.55 -20.83
CA GLY A 270 15.41 -10.62 -21.68
C GLY A 270 15.94 -9.39 -20.96
N MET A 271 16.53 -8.49 -21.72
CA MET A 271 17.14 -7.25 -21.23
C MET A 271 16.06 -6.20 -20.93
N VAL A 272 16.03 -5.67 -19.71
CA VAL A 272 15.05 -4.67 -19.26
C VAL A 272 15.75 -3.38 -18.85
N SER A 273 15.27 -2.24 -19.36
CA SER A 273 15.68 -0.91 -18.89
C SER A 273 14.67 -0.42 -17.84
N ALA A 274 15.16 0.06 -16.71
CA ALA A 274 14.33 0.59 -15.64
C ALA A 274 14.82 1.95 -15.18
N THR A 275 13.90 2.79 -14.70
CA THR A 275 14.20 4.03 -13.99
C THR A 275 13.55 4.02 -12.62
N ILE A 276 13.99 4.90 -11.74
CA ILE A 276 13.38 5.12 -10.44
C ILE A 276 13.02 6.58 -10.25
N SER A 277 11.86 6.83 -9.65
CA SER A 277 11.52 8.12 -9.07
C SER A 277 11.72 8.08 -7.57
N ALA A 278 12.20 9.18 -6.96
CA ALA A 278 12.50 9.21 -5.54
C ALA A 278 11.92 10.45 -4.84
N GLY A 279 11.44 10.25 -3.62
CA GLY A 279 11.03 11.30 -2.69
C GLY A 279 11.79 11.18 -1.39
N ALA A 280 12.26 12.28 -0.82
CA ALA A 280 13.05 12.26 0.41
C ALA A 280 12.56 13.29 1.45
N VAL A 281 12.86 13.00 2.71
CA VAL A 281 12.63 13.88 3.86
C VAL A 281 13.92 14.00 4.65
N TRP A 282 14.31 15.22 4.94
CA TRP A 282 15.43 15.53 5.82
C TRP A 282 14.97 15.57 7.28
N LEU A 283 15.69 14.94 8.18
CA LEU A 283 15.29 14.65 9.56
C LEU A 283 16.35 15.18 10.57
N PRO A 284 15.93 15.56 11.78
CA PRO A 284 14.57 15.47 12.35
C PRO A 284 13.64 16.64 12.00
N SER A 285 14.12 17.69 11.32
CA SER A 285 13.32 18.90 11.02
C SER A 285 12.11 18.63 10.12
N GLY A 286 12.22 17.67 9.20
CA GLY A 286 11.20 17.33 8.22
C GLY A 286 10.06 16.44 8.75
N ALA A 287 10.22 15.76 9.90
CA ALA A 287 9.16 14.95 10.50
C ALA A 287 9.44 14.68 11.98
N ALA A 288 8.36 14.52 12.76
CA ALA A 288 8.45 14.24 14.19
C ALA A 288 8.52 12.74 14.52
N SER A 289 8.13 11.85 13.62
CA SER A 289 8.12 10.39 13.80
C SER A 289 8.49 9.65 12.53
N SER A 290 8.87 8.37 12.66
CA SER A 290 9.15 7.51 11.52
C SER A 290 7.92 7.33 10.62
N GLN A 291 6.73 7.27 11.16
CA GLN A 291 5.50 7.16 10.40
C GLN A 291 5.25 8.43 9.56
N GLU A 292 5.44 9.59 10.14
CA GLU A 292 5.31 10.87 9.45
C GLU A 292 6.39 11.05 8.38
N ALA A 293 7.64 10.66 8.67
CA ALA A 293 8.73 10.69 7.70
C ALA A 293 8.45 9.81 6.48
N MET A 294 7.95 8.60 6.69
CA MET A 294 7.56 7.70 5.59
C MET A 294 6.42 8.28 4.77
N LEU A 295 5.39 8.85 5.41
CA LEU A 295 4.26 9.47 4.72
C LEU A 295 4.72 10.66 3.86
N ARG A 296 5.53 11.56 4.41
CA ARG A 296 6.04 12.75 3.70
C ARG A 296 6.96 12.38 2.54
N ALA A 297 7.76 11.33 2.68
CA ALA A 297 8.58 10.81 1.59
C ALA A 297 7.71 10.25 0.45
N GLU A 298 6.61 9.55 0.76
CA GLU A 298 5.65 9.04 -0.24
C GLU A 298 4.91 10.17 -0.96
N GLU A 299 4.44 11.19 -0.25
CA GLU A 299 3.83 12.38 -0.84
C GLU A 299 4.80 13.09 -1.80
N THR A 300 6.06 13.17 -1.38
CA THR A 300 7.12 13.78 -2.17
C THR A 300 7.47 12.95 -3.40
N LEU A 301 7.47 11.63 -3.29
CA LEU A 301 7.62 10.70 -4.41
C LEU A 301 6.50 10.88 -5.44
N THR A 302 5.25 11.04 -4.99
CA THR A 302 4.11 11.29 -5.88
C THR A 302 4.33 12.58 -6.68
N ARG A 303 4.81 13.64 -6.04
CA ARG A 303 5.17 14.90 -6.72
C ARG A 303 6.34 14.74 -7.69
N ALA A 304 7.36 13.93 -7.36
CA ALA A 304 8.45 13.64 -8.28
C ALA A 304 7.95 12.94 -9.56
N ARG A 305 6.95 12.09 -9.44
CA ARG A 305 6.33 11.36 -10.56
C ARG A 305 5.43 12.22 -11.45
N SER A 306 4.68 13.16 -10.87
CA SER A 306 3.81 14.07 -11.64
C SER A 306 4.59 15.05 -12.51
N ASN A 307 5.83 15.37 -12.16
CA ASN A 307 6.72 16.25 -12.93
C ASN A 307 7.51 15.50 -14.03
N GLY A 308 7.13 14.28 -14.36
CA GLY A 308 7.86 13.35 -15.24
C GLY A 308 8.56 12.28 -14.41
N ARG A 309 8.54 11.03 -14.90
CA ARG A 309 9.25 9.92 -14.24
C ARG A 309 10.75 10.10 -14.30
N ASP A 310 11.52 9.20 -13.64
CA ASP A 310 12.96 9.39 -13.42
C ASP A 310 13.25 10.72 -12.74
N GLY A 311 12.47 11.05 -11.70
CA GLY A 311 12.47 12.31 -11.00
C GLY A 311 12.89 12.18 -9.53
N PHE A 312 13.33 13.31 -8.95
CA PHE A 312 13.59 13.43 -7.52
C PHE A 312 12.89 14.67 -6.95
N ALA A 313 12.34 14.52 -5.74
CA ALA A 313 11.86 15.67 -4.97
C ALA A 313 12.28 15.53 -3.50
N LEU A 314 12.61 16.66 -2.89
CA LEU A 314 12.86 16.76 -1.46
C LEU A 314 11.64 17.39 -0.78
N TYR A 315 11.24 16.83 0.36
CA TYR A 315 10.19 17.41 1.18
C TYR A 315 10.63 18.78 1.69
N ASN A 316 9.89 19.78 1.33
CA ASN A 316 10.06 21.12 1.87
C ASN A 316 8.84 21.46 2.72
N ARG A 317 9.06 21.78 3.97
CA ARG A 317 7.99 22.19 4.88
C ARG A 317 7.47 23.55 4.42
N SER A 318 6.48 23.54 3.54
CA SER A 318 5.76 24.74 3.12
C SER A 318 4.49 24.86 3.97
N PRO A 319 4.34 25.89 4.79
CA PRO A 319 3.10 26.17 5.52
C PRO A 319 1.88 26.26 4.59
N GLN A 320 2.12 26.66 3.33
CA GLN A 320 1.09 26.77 2.29
C GLN A 320 0.59 25.37 1.84
N LEU A 321 1.47 24.37 1.70
CA LEU A 321 1.09 22.99 1.34
C LEU A 321 0.34 22.31 2.50
N GLU A 322 0.75 22.54 3.73
CA GLU A 322 0.06 22.01 4.91
C GLU A 322 -1.33 22.62 5.06
N THR A 323 -1.45 23.93 4.85
CA THR A 323 -2.74 24.64 4.82
C THR A 323 -3.63 24.14 3.66
N ALA A 324 -3.06 23.93 2.48
CA ALA A 324 -3.81 23.39 1.33
C ALA A 324 -4.33 21.96 1.61
N ARG A 325 -3.52 21.10 2.25
CA ARG A 325 -3.93 19.75 2.64
C ARG A 325 -5.05 19.76 3.69
N LEU A 326 -4.93 20.60 4.72
CA LEU A 326 -5.97 20.74 5.73
C LEU A 326 -7.27 21.25 5.12
N ARG A 327 -7.19 22.21 4.19
CA ARG A 327 -8.36 22.67 3.42
C ARG A 327 -8.98 21.56 2.59
N LEU A 328 -8.17 20.76 1.90
CA LEU A 328 -8.65 19.63 1.11
C LEU A 328 -9.41 18.62 1.97
N MET A 329 -8.86 18.26 3.14
CA MET A 329 -9.52 17.37 4.09
C MET A 329 -10.81 17.96 4.63
N ALA A 330 -10.82 19.25 5.02
CA ALA A 330 -12.01 19.92 5.51
C ALA A 330 -13.12 19.97 4.45
N ILE A 331 -12.79 20.20 3.19
CA ILE A 331 -13.74 20.16 2.07
C ILE A 331 -14.30 18.74 1.89
N ALA A 332 -13.46 17.71 1.98
CA ALA A 332 -13.90 16.32 1.86
C ALA A 332 -14.87 15.91 2.98
N ASP A 333 -14.54 16.25 4.21
CA ASP A 333 -15.42 16.00 5.37
C ASP A 333 -16.77 16.71 5.19
N GLU A 334 -16.75 17.95 4.66
CA GLU A 334 -17.96 18.72 4.39
C GLU A 334 -18.80 18.10 3.27
N VAL A 335 -18.16 17.60 2.19
CA VAL A 335 -18.86 16.89 1.10
C VAL A 335 -19.53 15.62 1.62
N VAL A 336 -18.84 14.83 2.47
CA VAL A 336 -19.43 13.62 3.07
C VAL A 336 -20.60 13.96 3.99
N ALA A 337 -20.49 15.02 4.78
CA ALA A 337 -21.59 15.50 5.61
C ALA A 337 -22.77 15.99 4.76
N ALA A 338 -22.51 16.77 3.71
CA ALA A 338 -23.53 17.28 2.80
C ALA A 338 -24.30 16.16 2.08
N LEU A 339 -23.61 15.09 1.66
CA LEU A 339 -24.25 13.91 1.09
C LEU A 339 -25.17 13.18 2.08
N LYS A 340 -24.79 13.09 3.36
CA LYS A 340 -25.59 12.43 4.42
C LYS A 340 -26.81 13.25 4.84
N GLU A 341 -26.71 14.58 4.75
CA GLU A 341 -27.70 15.53 5.23
C GLU A 341 -28.56 16.13 4.10
N ASP A 342 -28.47 15.58 2.87
CA ASP A 342 -29.16 16.04 1.66
C ASP A 342 -28.98 17.55 1.41
N ARG A 343 -27.75 18.07 1.64
CA ARG A 343 -27.41 19.48 1.45
C ARG A 343 -26.82 19.79 0.05
N LEU A 344 -26.84 18.83 -0.87
CA LEU A 344 -26.52 19.07 -2.26
C LEU A 344 -27.80 19.44 -3.02
N THR A 345 -27.71 20.41 -3.92
CA THR A 345 -28.79 20.89 -4.75
C THR A 345 -28.27 21.37 -6.11
N PHE A 346 -29.17 21.71 -7.03
CA PHE A 346 -28.78 22.31 -8.30
C PHE A 346 -29.09 23.81 -8.36
N ALA A 347 -28.22 24.53 -9.09
CA ALA A 347 -28.62 25.78 -9.73
C ALA A 347 -28.77 25.50 -11.22
N TYR A 348 -29.86 25.91 -11.80
CA TYR A 348 -30.25 25.63 -13.18
C TYR A 348 -29.94 26.84 -14.05
N GLN A 349 -29.10 26.65 -15.07
CA GLN A 349 -28.78 27.68 -16.04
C GLN A 349 -29.47 27.40 -17.37
N PRO A 350 -30.22 28.38 -17.94
CA PRO A 350 -30.89 28.16 -19.19
C PRO A 350 -29.92 28.07 -20.37
N ILE A 351 -30.15 27.10 -21.24
CA ILE A 351 -29.55 27.01 -22.56
C ILE A 351 -30.66 27.32 -23.58
N ILE A 352 -30.43 28.36 -24.36
CA ILE A 352 -31.46 28.92 -25.26
C ILE A 352 -31.17 28.57 -26.72
N GLU A 353 -32.21 28.43 -27.51
CA GLU A 353 -32.08 28.28 -28.97
C GLU A 353 -31.65 29.60 -29.61
N ALA A 354 -30.63 29.56 -30.47
CA ALA A 354 -30.05 30.76 -31.09
C ALA A 354 -31.08 31.60 -31.87
N LYS A 355 -32.01 30.93 -32.59
CA LYS A 355 -33.01 31.61 -33.44
C LYS A 355 -34.18 32.17 -32.65
N SER A 356 -34.79 31.34 -31.78
CA SER A 356 -36.02 31.74 -31.09
C SER A 356 -35.76 32.52 -29.80
N LYS A 357 -34.51 32.48 -29.28
CA LYS A 357 -34.08 33.04 -27.99
C LYS A 357 -34.90 32.47 -26.81
N LYS A 358 -35.46 31.26 -26.94
CA LYS A 358 -36.22 30.58 -25.88
C LYS A 358 -35.42 29.49 -25.22
N PRO A 359 -35.56 29.27 -23.89
CA PRO A 359 -34.95 28.16 -23.22
C PRO A 359 -35.45 26.82 -23.77
N ILE A 360 -34.55 25.89 -24.04
CA ILE A 360 -34.87 24.55 -24.52
C ILE A 360 -34.49 23.47 -23.51
N HIS A 361 -33.47 23.71 -22.72
CA HIS A 361 -33.09 22.88 -21.60
C HIS A 361 -32.26 23.68 -20.58
N TYR A 362 -31.97 23.07 -19.45
CA TYR A 362 -31.19 23.71 -18.36
C TYR A 362 -30.03 22.85 -17.98
N GLU A 363 -28.88 23.46 -17.81
CA GLU A 363 -27.71 22.79 -17.17
C GLU A 363 -27.87 22.79 -15.66
N CYS A 364 -27.64 21.60 -15.05
CA CYS A 364 -27.68 21.36 -13.63
C CYS A 364 -26.30 21.60 -13.00
N LEU A 365 -26.06 22.79 -12.53
CA LEU A 365 -24.83 23.19 -11.90
C LEU A 365 -24.89 22.87 -10.40
N LEU A 366 -24.17 21.85 -9.95
CA LEU A 366 -24.21 21.38 -8.57
C LEU A 366 -23.81 22.48 -7.57
N ARG A 367 -24.53 22.54 -6.45
CA ARG A 367 -24.33 23.46 -5.35
C ARG A 367 -24.34 22.69 -4.04
N MET A 368 -23.56 23.14 -3.06
CA MET A 368 -23.55 22.60 -1.69
C MET A 368 -23.99 23.69 -0.72
N ILE A 369 -25.03 23.42 0.03
CA ILE A 369 -25.53 24.28 1.10
C ILE A 369 -24.69 24.00 2.35
N LYS A 370 -23.94 25.00 2.79
CA LYS A 370 -23.12 24.89 4.00
C LYS A 370 -23.98 24.99 5.28
N PRO A 371 -23.47 24.55 6.43
CA PRO A 371 -24.18 24.66 7.71
C PRO A 371 -24.58 26.09 8.09
N ASP A 372 -23.84 27.09 7.62
CA ASP A 372 -24.12 28.51 7.84
C ASP A 372 -25.15 29.08 6.83
N GLY A 373 -25.68 28.24 5.93
CA GLY A 373 -26.65 28.64 4.90
C GLY A 373 -26.00 29.25 3.64
N THR A 374 -24.70 29.42 3.60
CA THR A 374 -23.99 29.87 2.38
C THR A 374 -23.94 28.76 1.34
N ILE A 375 -23.85 29.15 0.06
CA ILE A 375 -23.89 28.22 -1.07
C ILE A 375 -22.51 28.17 -1.73
N ALA A 376 -21.93 26.97 -1.75
CA ALA A 376 -20.70 26.68 -2.49
C ALA A 376 -21.00 26.19 -3.89
N SER A 377 -20.29 26.72 -4.90
CA SER A 377 -20.33 26.22 -6.28
C SER A 377 -19.54 24.93 -6.45
N ALA A 378 -19.85 24.12 -7.46
CA ALA A 378 -19.16 22.87 -7.80
C ALA A 378 -17.63 23.03 -7.88
N GLY A 379 -17.14 24.11 -8.49
CA GLY A 379 -15.71 24.39 -8.61
C GLY A 379 -14.97 24.53 -7.27
N GLN A 380 -15.69 24.76 -6.16
CA GLN A 380 -15.10 24.87 -4.83
C GLN A 380 -14.89 23.53 -4.12
N PHE A 381 -15.63 22.47 -4.52
CA PHE A 381 -15.59 21.18 -3.80
C PHE A 381 -15.44 19.94 -4.71
N VAL A 382 -15.90 19.98 -5.96
CA VAL A 382 -15.79 18.84 -6.89
C VAL A 382 -14.33 18.44 -7.14
N PRO A 383 -13.37 19.37 -7.39
CA PRO A 383 -11.96 18.99 -7.57
C PRO A 383 -11.38 18.27 -6.36
N ALA A 384 -11.79 18.65 -5.14
CA ALA A 384 -11.38 17.95 -3.92
C ALA A 384 -12.03 16.55 -3.82
N ALA A 385 -13.30 16.44 -4.19
CA ALA A 385 -14.01 15.15 -4.24
C ALA A 385 -13.37 14.19 -5.27
N GLU A 386 -12.95 14.68 -6.43
CA GLU A 386 -12.22 13.88 -7.43
C GLU A 386 -10.88 13.38 -6.90
N GLN A 387 -10.07 14.29 -6.35
CA GLN A 387 -8.74 13.97 -5.82
C GLN A 387 -8.78 12.92 -4.70
N LEU A 388 -9.87 12.88 -3.92
CA LEU A 388 -10.05 11.97 -2.79
C LEU A 388 -10.97 10.78 -3.11
N GLY A 389 -11.41 10.61 -4.38
CA GLY A 389 -12.23 9.49 -4.82
C GLY A 389 -13.69 9.53 -4.37
N LEU A 390 -14.18 10.69 -3.90
CA LEU A 390 -15.56 10.90 -3.45
C LEU A 390 -16.52 11.26 -4.60
N VAL A 391 -15.99 11.62 -5.77
CA VAL A 391 -16.77 12.15 -6.89
C VAL A 391 -17.87 11.19 -7.35
N ARG A 392 -17.65 9.87 -7.29
CA ARG A 392 -18.67 8.86 -7.64
C ARG A 392 -19.92 8.94 -6.77
N LEU A 393 -19.75 9.28 -5.48
CA LEU A 393 -20.88 9.48 -4.57
C LEU A 393 -21.63 10.77 -4.89
N VAL A 394 -20.88 11.82 -5.24
CA VAL A 394 -21.43 13.11 -5.66
C VAL A 394 -22.23 12.96 -6.96
N ASP A 395 -21.65 12.32 -7.97
CA ASP A 395 -22.30 12.09 -9.28
C ASP A 395 -23.56 11.21 -9.16
N ARG A 396 -23.53 10.20 -8.27
CA ARG A 396 -24.72 9.39 -8.00
C ARG A 396 -25.83 10.22 -7.37
N HIS A 397 -25.50 11.04 -6.38
CA HIS A 397 -26.48 11.91 -5.74
C HIS A 397 -27.04 12.97 -6.73
N ALA A 398 -26.16 13.54 -7.57
CA ALA A 398 -26.57 14.46 -8.65
C ALA A 398 -27.55 13.78 -9.62
N LEU A 399 -27.31 12.52 -10.00
CA LEU A 399 -28.23 11.75 -10.83
C LEU A 399 -29.58 11.56 -10.15
N GLU A 400 -29.60 11.16 -8.88
CA GLU A 400 -30.82 10.96 -8.08
C GLU A 400 -31.65 12.25 -8.03
N LEU A 401 -31.01 13.39 -7.80
CA LEU A 401 -31.61 14.71 -7.81
C LEU A 401 -32.20 15.03 -9.19
N ALA A 402 -31.42 14.83 -10.27
CA ALA A 402 -31.88 15.15 -11.63
C ALA A 402 -33.11 14.30 -12.03
N VAL A 403 -33.09 13.01 -11.76
CA VAL A 403 -34.22 12.11 -12.00
C VAL A 403 -35.46 12.56 -11.22
N SER A 404 -35.29 12.92 -9.93
CA SER A 404 -36.38 13.44 -9.11
C SER A 404 -37.01 14.73 -9.71
N GLN A 405 -36.16 15.64 -10.17
CA GLN A 405 -36.64 16.90 -10.81
C GLN A 405 -37.35 16.63 -12.15
N LEU A 406 -36.84 15.74 -12.99
CA LEU A 406 -37.48 15.35 -14.25
C LEU A 406 -38.83 14.66 -14.05
N HIS A 407 -39.01 13.96 -12.92
CA HIS A 407 -40.30 13.40 -12.53
C HIS A 407 -41.29 14.49 -12.09
N ALA A 408 -40.81 15.44 -11.27
CA ALA A 408 -41.67 16.52 -10.79
C ALA A 408 -42.09 17.51 -11.90
N HIS A 409 -41.24 17.68 -12.91
CA HIS A 409 -41.44 18.68 -13.98
C HIS A 409 -41.38 18.01 -15.37
N PRO A 410 -42.51 17.50 -15.90
CA PRO A 410 -42.55 16.75 -17.17
C PRO A 410 -42.12 17.53 -18.41
N ASP A 411 -42.23 18.86 -18.39
CA ASP A 411 -41.93 19.72 -19.53
C ASP A 411 -40.48 20.22 -19.58
N VAL A 412 -39.64 19.79 -18.63
CA VAL A 412 -38.25 20.26 -18.50
C VAL A 412 -37.26 19.20 -19.00
N THR A 413 -36.23 19.64 -19.69
CA THR A 413 -35.04 18.85 -20.05
C THR A 413 -33.86 19.35 -19.26
N LEU A 414 -33.07 18.43 -18.68
CA LEU A 414 -31.94 18.74 -17.83
C LEU A 414 -30.64 18.14 -18.38
N ALA A 415 -29.57 18.92 -18.33
CA ALA A 415 -28.21 18.47 -18.61
C ALA A 415 -27.44 18.31 -17.30
N VAL A 416 -26.77 17.18 -17.12
CA VAL A 416 -26.07 16.81 -15.90
C VAL A 416 -24.64 16.44 -16.20
N ASN A 417 -23.71 17.08 -15.50
CA ASN A 417 -22.29 16.80 -15.58
C ASN A 417 -21.96 15.47 -14.89
N VAL A 418 -21.11 14.65 -15.53
CA VAL A 418 -20.59 13.38 -15.02
C VAL A 418 -19.08 13.35 -15.13
N SER A 419 -18.40 13.00 -14.06
CA SER A 419 -16.93 12.90 -14.05
C SER A 419 -16.42 11.74 -14.89
N GLY A 420 -15.21 11.87 -15.46
CA GLY A 420 -14.57 10.80 -16.21
C GLY A 420 -14.32 9.52 -15.40
N THR A 421 -14.10 9.65 -14.10
CA THR A 421 -13.98 8.51 -13.18
C THR A 421 -15.28 7.72 -13.04
N THR A 422 -16.40 8.41 -13.11
CA THR A 422 -17.75 7.82 -13.00
C THR A 422 -18.19 7.21 -14.32
N ALA A 423 -17.86 7.80 -15.45
CA ALA A 423 -18.18 7.28 -16.77
C ALA A 423 -17.58 5.88 -17.04
N GLY A 424 -16.41 5.58 -16.45
CA GLY A 424 -15.79 4.23 -16.49
C GLY A 424 -16.31 3.26 -15.43
N ASP A 425 -17.32 3.62 -14.60
CA ASP A 425 -17.80 2.78 -13.51
C ASP A 425 -19.08 2.00 -13.88
N PRO A 426 -19.00 0.66 -14.10
CA PRO A 426 -20.18 -0.14 -14.41
C PRO A 426 -21.28 -0.09 -13.34
N SER A 427 -20.91 0.12 -12.07
CA SER A 427 -21.88 0.14 -10.96
C SER A 427 -22.74 1.41 -10.96
N TRP A 428 -22.16 2.53 -11.38
CA TRP A 428 -22.90 3.78 -11.58
C TRP A 428 -23.90 3.64 -12.72
N LEU A 429 -23.47 3.10 -13.86
CA LEU A 429 -24.34 2.87 -15.00
C LEU A 429 -25.51 1.93 -14.67
N GLN A 430 -25.27 0.84 -13.93
CA GLN A 430 -26.35 -0.02 -13.46
C GLN A 430 -27.33 0.71 -12.53
N SER A 431 -26.84 1.63 -11.73
CA SER A 431 -27.71 2.48 -10.90
C SER A 431 -28.55 3.42 -11.77
N PHE A 432 -27.93 4.05 -12.77
CA PHE A 432 -28.61 4.88 -13.74
C PHE A 432 -29.70 4.11 -14.48
N ILE A 433 -29.41 2.92 -15.01
CA ILE A 433 -30.37 2.04 -15.68
C ILE A 433 -31.60 1.80 -14.80
N ARG A 434 -31.41 1.42 -13.54
CA ARG A 434 -32.49 1.16 -12.58
C ARG A 434 -33.37 2.38 -12.32
N TYR A 435 -32.81 3.59 -12.28
CA TYR A 435 -33.58 4.83 -12.11
C TYR A 435 -34.38 5.20 -13.37
N VAL A 436 -33.88 4.90 -14.54
CA VAL A 436 -34.48 5.27 -15.83
C VAL A 436 -35.44 4.21 -16.36
N GLU A 437 -35.15 2.90 -16.19
CA GLU A 437 -36.05 1.81 -16.66
C GLU A 437 -37.43 1.86 -16.03
N SER A 438 -37.55 2.40 -14.83
CA SER A 438 -38.87 2.63 -14.21
C SER A 438 -39.66 3.74 -14.87
N ASN A 439 -39.07 4.54 -15.79
CA ASN A 439 -39.75 5.65 -16.46
C ASN A 439 -39.00 6.14 -17.72
N ASN A 440 -39.32 5.57 -18.89
CA ASN A 440 -38.70 5.93 -20.16
C ASN A 440 -38.82 7.44 -20.51
N ALA A 441 -39.85 8.13 -20.02
CA ALA A 441 -40.03 9.57 -20.24
C ALA A 441 -38.95 10.45 -19.56
N VAL A 442 -38.15 9.91 -18.65
CA VAL A 442 -37.02 10.63 -18.01
C VAL A 442 -35.78 10.61 -18.91
N ALA A 443 -35.50 9.47 -19.57
CA ALA A 443 -34.32 9.30 -20.42
C ALA A 443 -34.30 10.32 -21.57
N ASP A 444 -35.40 10.48 -22.29
CA ASP A 444 -35.52 11.39 -23.45
C ASP A 444 -35.28 12.86 -23.07
N ARG A 445 -35.44 13.20 -21.80
CA ARG A 445 -35.28 14.55 -21.25
C ARG A 445 -34.01 14.75 -20.44
N MET A 446 -33.11 13.73 -20.41
CA MET A 446 -31.83 13.83 -19.77
C MET A 446 -30.72 13.97 -20.81
N ILE A 447 -29.82 14.92 -20.56
CA ILE A 447 -28.58 15.12 -21.31
C ILE A 447 -27.45 14.82 -20.31
N VAL A 448 -26.54 13.95 -20.68
CA VAL A 448 -25.34 13.67 -19.88
C VAL A 448 -24.15 14.40 -20.49
N GLU A 449 -23.47 15.23 -19.69
CA GLU A 449 -22.32 16.02 -20.12
C GLU A 449 -21.02 15.38 -19.60
N LEU A 450 -20.04 15.24 -20.51
CA LEU A 450 -18.69 14.74 -20.21
C LEU A 450 -17.69 15.78 -20.72
N THR A 451 -16.69 16.13 -19.90
CA THR A 451 -15.62 17.00 -20.38
C THR A 451 -14.80 16.33 -21.49
N GLU A 452 -14.25 17.11 -22.41
CA GLU A 452 -13.39 16.61 -23.49
C GLU A 452 -12.29 15.68 -22.97
N THR A 453 -11.58 16.10 -21.94
CA THR A 453 -10.51 15.33 -21.32
C THR A 453 -11.00 14.00 -20.72
N ALA A 454 -12.15 14.02 -20.05
CA ALA A 454 -12.76 12.82 -19.48
C ALA A 454 -13.15 11.82 -20.58
N ALA A 455 -13.75 12.28 -21.66
CA ALA A 455 -14.19 11.44 -22.77
C ALA A 455 -13.04 10.71 -23.47
N LEU A 456 -11.82 11.27 -23.45
CA LEU A 456 -10.62 10.71 -24.07
C LEU A 456 -9.82 9.76 -23.17
N HIS A 457 -9.85 9.99 -21.87
CA HIS A 457 -9.29 9.03 -20.92
C HIS A 457 -10.11 7.74 -20.94
N HIS A 458 -9.46 6.58 -21.16
CA HIS A 458 -10.15 5.28 -21.29
C HIS A 458 -11.23 5.26 -22.40
N PHE A 459 -10.84 5.72 -23.57
CA PHE A 459 -11.72 5.97 -24.72
C PHE A 459 -12.71 4.83 -25.02
N GLU A 460 -12.27 3.57 -25.04
CA GLU A 460 -13.14 2.43 -25.35
C GLU A 460 -14.24 2.19 -24.28
N GLU A 461 -13.94 2.47 -23.02
CA GLU A 461 -14.90 2.36 -21.93
C GLU A 461 -15.94 3.48 -22.01
N ASN A 462 -15.49 4.70 -22.27
CA ASN A 462 -16.37 5.86 -22.44
C ASN A 462 -17.24 5.75 -23.70
N ALA A 463 -16.73 5.22 -24.80
CA ALA A 463 -17.54 4.99 -26.00
C ALA A 463 -18.66 3.96 -25.75
N ARG A 464 -18.40 2.91 -24.96
CA ARG A 464 -19.42 1.95 -24.54
C ARG A 464 -20.45 2.60 -23.62
N PHE A 465 -20.00 3.41 -22.65
CA PHE A 465 -20.87 4.17 -21.75
C PHE A 465 -21.83 5.10 -22.53
N VAL A 466 -21.29 5.91 -23.44
CA VAL A 466 -22.09 6.80 -24.32
C VAL A 466 -23.09 6.00 -25.16
N SER A 467 -22.70 4.87 -25.75
CA SER A 467 -23.61 4.02 -26.53
C SER A 467 -24.77 3.51 -25.68
N GLN A 468 -24.51 3.06 -24.45
CA GLN A 468 -25.55 2.56 -23.55
C GLN A 468 -26.53 3.66 -23.10
N LEU A 469 -26.04 4.88 -22.80
CA LEU A 469 -26.87 6.01 -22.47
C LEU A 469 -27.82 6.35 -23.64
N ARG A 470 -27.31 6.35 -24.88
CA ARG A 470 -28.09 6.63 -26.07
C ARG A 470 -29.14 5.53 -26.40
N GLU A 471 -28.80 4.26 -26.17
CA GLU A 471 -29.73 3.13 -26.29
C GLU A 471 -30.93 3.27 -25.33
N MET A 472 -30.73 3.91 -24.18
CA MET A 472 -31.80 4.22 -23.22
C MET A 472 -32.61 5.46 -23.58
N GLY A 473 -32.22 6.22 -24.62
CA GLY A 473 -32.91 7.44 -25.06
C GLY A 473 -32.27 8.73 -24.54
N CYS A 474 -31.21 8.68 -23.73
CA CYS A 474 -30.51 9.87 -23.26
C CYS A 474 -29.70 10.52 -24.38
N ARG A 475 -29.55 11.83 -24.32
CA ARG A 475 -28.63 12.59 -25.17
C ARG A 475 -27.30 12.76 -24.43
N VAL A 476 -26.19 12.84 -25.19
CA VAL A 476 -24.85 13.02 -24.63
C VAL A 476 -24.19 14.25 -25.24
N ALA A 477 -23.60 15.09 -24.42
CA ALA A 477 -22.84 16.26 -24.82
C ALA A 477 -21.38 16.16 -24.38
N ILE A 478 -20.48 16.69 -25.19
CA ILE A 478 -19.08 16.94 -24.79
C ILE A 478 -18.96 18.39 -24.36
N ASP A 479 -18.45 18.56 -23.15
CA ASP A 479 -18.21 19.86 -22.52
C ASP A 479 -16.74 20.31 -22.66
N ASP A 480 -16.49 21.63 -22.55
CA ASP A 480 -15.17 22.28 -22.70
C ASP A 480 -14.48 21.95 -24.04
N PHE A 481 -15.25 21.79 -25.14
CA PHE A 481 -14.71 21.36 -26.42
C PHE A 481 -13.83 22.44 -27.07
N GLY A 482 -12.57 22.02 -27.38
CA GLY A 482 -11.54 22.88 -27.95
C GLY A 482 -10.41 23.26 -26.98
N ALA A 483 -10.61 23.02 -25.67
CA ALA A 483 -9.55 23.25 -24.67
C ALA A 483 -8.50 22.12 -24.62
N GLY A 484 -8.80 20.95 -25.20
CA GLY A 484 -7.96 19.74 -25.19
C GLY A 484 -7.37 19.38 -26.55
N TYR A 485 -6.79 18.17 -26.63
CA TYR A 485 -6.17 17.61 -27.85
C TYR A 485 -7.04 16.55 -28.53
N THR A 486 -8.33 16.76 -28.64
CA THR A 486 -9.22 15.76 -29.26
C THR A 486 -8.92 15.60 -30.74
N SER A 487 -8.61 14.39 -31.18
CA SER A 487 -8.65 14.09 -32.60
C SER A 487 -10.11 14.00 -33.06
N PHE A 488 -10.43 14.62 -34.18
CA PHE A 488 -11.76 14.57 -34.79
C PHE A 488 -12.27 13.13 -35.01
N ARG A 489 -11.37 12.17 -35.18
CA ARG A 489 -11.67 10.74 -35.25
C ARG A 489 -12.31 10.22 -33.96
N ASN A 490 -11.83 10.65 -32.82
CA ASN A 490 -12.35 10.22 -31.51
C ASN A 490 -13.78 10.76 -31.31
N LEU A 491 -14.04 12.02 -31.67
CA LEU A 491 -15.37 12.60 -31.59
C LEU A 491 -16.39 11.82 -32.45
N GLN A 492 -16.01 11.44 -33.67
CA GLN A 492 -16.86 10.63 -34.56
C GLN A 492 -17.15 9.25 -33.97
N MET A 493 -16.21 8.64 -33.29
CA MET A 493 -16.36 7.32 -32.69
C MET A 493 -17.21 7.33 -31.41
N LEU A 494 -17.18 8.42 -30.63
CA LEU A 494 -18.00 8.58 -29.42
C LEU A 494 -19.50 8.69 -29.69
N LYS A 495 -19.91 9.10 -30.91
CA LYS A 495 -21.32 9.24 -31.32
C LYS A 495 -22.15 10.10 -30.37
N VAL A 496 -21.63 11.23 -29.93
CA VAL A 496 -22.34 12.20 -29.09
C VAL A 496 -23.38 12.99 -29.90
N ASP A 497 -24.28 13.71 -29.24
CA ASP A 497 -25.35 14.47 -29.86
C ASP A 497 -25.01 15.97 -29.96
N THR A 498 -24.23 16.48 -29.01
CA THR A 498 -23.95 17.91 -28.86
C THR A 498 -22.48 18.14 -28.45
N VAL A 499 -21.92 19.26 -28.88
CA VAL A 499 -20.62 19.77 -28.39
C VAL A 499 -20.83 21.18 -27.83
N LYS A 500 -20.30 21.44 -26.64
CA LYS A 500 -20.28 22.74 -25.97
C LYS A 500 -18.92 23.39 -26.21
N ILE A 501 -18.90 24.55 -26.86
CA ILE A 501 -17.68 25.29 -27.20
C ILE A 501 -17.26 26.05 -25.96
N ASP A 502 -16.01 25.77 -25.49
CA ASP A 502 -15.44 26.34 -24.28
C ASP A 502 -15.52 27.87 -24.31
N GLY A 503 -15.95 28.44 -23.21
CA GLY A 503 -16.05 29.87 -22.98
C GLY A 503 -14.76 30.68 -23.18
N ALA A 504 -13.61 30.05 -23.10
CA ALA A 504 -12.32 30.70 -23.41
C ALA A 504 -12.23 31.22 -24.85
N TYR A 505 -12.92 30.58 -25.78
CA TYR A 505 -12.98 31.00 -27.19
C TYR A 505 -14.18 31.88 -27.51
N VAL A 506 -15.18 31.91 -26.64
CA VAL A 506 -16.46 32.65 -26.89
C VAL A 506 -16.42 34.03 -26.22
N ARG A 507 -15.77 34.15 -25.05
CA ARG A 507 -15.70 35.41 -24.32
C ARG A 507 -14.95 36.48 -25.12
N GLY A 508 -15.63 37.61 -25.44
CA GLY A 508 -15.07 38.69 -26.25
C GLY A 508 -14.79 38.30 -27.71
N LEU A 509 -15.59 37.37 -28.23
CA LEU A 509 -15.44 36.84 -29.59
C LEU A 509 -15.46 37.94 -30.64
N SER A 510 -16.29 38.97 -30.48
CA SER A 510 -16.37 40.12 -31.37
C SER A 510 -15.06 40.91 -31.53
N GLU A 511 -14.20 40.85 -30.49
CA GLU A 511 -12.91 41.56 -30.46
C GLU A 511 -11.71 40.68 -30.87
N SER A 512 -11.89 39.36 -31.06
CA SER A 512 -10.82 38.40 -31.34
C SER A 512 -10.97 37.70 -32.69
N PRO A 513 -10.32 38.20 -33.77
CA PRO A 513 -10.36 37.55 -35.08
C PRO A 513 -9.87 36.10 -35.09
N GLU A 514 -8.89 35.77 -34.20
CA GLU A 514 -8.36 34.39 -34.07
C GLU A 514 -9.43 33.45 -33.54
N ASN A 515 -10.12 33.85 -32.45
CA ASN A 515 -11.20 33.06 -31.88
C ASN A 515 -12.38 32.91 -32.86
N GLN A 516 -12.69 33.95 -33.66
CA GLN A 516 -13.72 33.88 -34.68
C GLN A 516 -13.43 32.79 -35.71
N ILE A 517 -12.20 32.70 -36.21
CA ILE A 517 -11.77 31.65 -37.14
C ILE A 517 -11.90 30.28 -36.48
N PHE A 518 -11.43 30.16 -35.23
CA PHE A 518 -11.47 28.91 -34.48
C PHE A 518 -12.90 28.42 -34.24
N VAL A 519 -13.76 29.27 -33.65
CA VAL A 519 -15.17 28.93 -33.37
C VAL A 519 -15.90 28.58 -34.64
N ARG A 520 -15.72 29.35 -35.73
CA ARG A 520 -16.34 29.05 -37.02
C ARG A 520 -15.92 27.69 -37.55
N THR A 521 -14.62 27.35 -37.43
CA THR A 521 -14.12 26.05 -37.86
C THR A 521 -14.71 24.91 -37.04
N LEU A 522 -14.88 25.08 -35.72
CA LEU A 522 -15.52 24.09 -34.85
C LEU A 522 -16.98 23.90 -35.20
N VAL A 523 -17.73 24.98 -35.46
CA VAL A 523 -19.14 24.93 -35.86
C VAL A 523 -19.30 24.22 -37.19
N ASP A 524 -18.49 24.53 -38.20
CA ASP A 524 -18.50 23.87 -39.49
C ASP A 524 -18.16 22.37 -39.36
N LEU A 525 -17.23 22.01 -38.50
CA LEU A 525 -16.90 20.64 -38.20
C LEU A 525 -18.08 19.90 -37.53
N ALA A 526 -18.67 20.48 -36.49
CA ALA A 526 -19.83 19.91 -35.80
C ALA A 526 -20.97 19.64 -36.76
N LYS A 527 -21.27 20.57 -37.68
CA LYS A 527 -22.28 20.40 -38.73
C LYS A 527 -21.99 19.20 -39.64
N ASN A 528 -20.71 19.01 -40.02
CA ASN A 528 -20.32 17.88 -40.88
C ASN A 528 -20.49 16.52 -40.17
N PHE A 529 -20.44 16.49 -38.85
CA PHE A 529 -20.71 15.29 -38.04
C PHE A 529 -22.18 15.21 -37.57
N ASN A 530 -23.05 16.12 -38.01
CA ASN A 530 -24.43 16.20 -37.58
C ASN A 530 -24.62 16.38 -36.07
N LEU A 531 -23.69 17.11 -35.42
CA LEU A 531 -23.73 17.48 -34.03
C LEU A 531 -24.36 18.84 -33.83
N LYS A 532 -25.07 19.00 -32.70
CA LYS A 532 -25.52 20.31 -32.24
C LYS A 532 -24.39 21.05 -31.52
N THR A 533 -24.44 22.37 -31.59
CA THR A 533 -23.45 23.24 -30.96
C THR A 533 -24.08 24.13 -29.90
N VAL A 534 -23.43 24.22 -28.72
CA VAL A 534 -23.72 25.21 -27.68
C VAL A 534 -22.50 26.13 -27.55
N ALA A 535 -22.70 27.43 -27.63
CA ALA A 535 -21.65 28.39 -27.27
C ALA A 535 -21.81 28.80 -25.80
N GLU A 536 -20.77 28.60 -25.01
CA GLU A 536 -20.77 28.93 -23.59
C GLU A 536 -20.29 30.37 -23.32
N TRP A 537 -20.58 30.87 -22.13
CA TRP A 537 -20.11 32.18 -21.62
C TRP A 537 -20.49 33.37 -22.54
N VAL A 538 -21.57 33.26 -23.31
CA VAL A 538 -22.04 34.38 -24.12
C VAL A 538 -22.38 35.56 -23.19
N SER A 539 -21.74 36.69 -23.40
CA SER A 539 -21.80 37.83 -22.50
C SER A 539 -22.38 39.10 -23.11
N SER A 540 -22.53 39.15 -24.44
CA SER A 540 -23.03 40.34 -25.15
C SER A 540 -23.93 39.99 -26.36
N ASP A 541 -24.72 40.97 -26.82
CA ASP A 541 -25.51 40.86 -28.03
C ASP A 541 -24.64 40.74 -29.28
N GLU A 542 -23.49 41.40 -29.30
CA GLU A 542 -22.51 41.37 -30.39
C GLU A 542 -21.94 39.97 -30.59
N ASP A 543 -21.48 39.32 -29.48
CA ASP A 543 -20.98 37.95 -29.51
C ASP A 543 -22.10 36.98 -29.97
N ALA A 544 -23.33 37.14 -29.43
CA ALA A 544 -24.47 36.32 -29.79
C ALA A 544 -24.85 36.43 -31.29
N ALA A 545 -24.83 37.65 -31.84
CA ALA A 545 -25.11 37.86 -33.25
C ALA A 545 -24.07 37.23 -34.17
N LEU A 546 -22.81 37.31 -33.76
CA LEU A 546 -21.70 36.73 -34.49
C LEU A 546 -21.77 35.18 -34.47
N LEU A 547 -22.01 34.58 -33.30
CA LEU A 547 -22.20 33.13 -33.13
C LEU A 547 -23.41 32.62 -33.95
N GLU A 548 -24.52 33.37 -33.98
CA GLU A 548 -25.69 33.06 -34.81
C GLU A 548 -25.33 33.08 -36.30
N SER A 549 -24.49 34.04 -36.74
CA SER A 549 -24.03 34.12 -38.12
C SER A 549 -23.12 32.94 -38.51
N PHE A 550 -22.37 32.37 -37.59
CA PHE A 550 -21.59 31.14 -37.78
C PHE A 550 -22.48 29.88 -37.80
N GLY A 551 -23.73 30.02 -37.31
CA GLY A 551 -24.74 28.99 -37.28
C GLY A 551 -24.61 28.05 -36.09
N VAL A 552 -24.23 28.60 -34.94
CA VAL A 552 -24.35 27.93 -33.63
C VAL A 552 -25.80 27.66 -33.31
N ASP A 553 -26.14 26.50 -32.78
CA ASP A 553 -27.52 26.10 -32.51
C ASP A 553 -28.06 26.72 -31.21
N TYR A 554 -27.25 26.76 -30.16
CA TYR A 554 -27.66 27.12 -28.81
C TYR A 554 -26.66 28.04 -28.12
N PHE A 555 -27.15 28.83 -27.18
CA PHE A 555 -26.35 29.77 -26.38
C PHE A 555 -26.53 29.53 -24.90
N GLN A 556 -25.42 29.67 -24.15
CA GLN A 556 -25.38 29.68 -22.70
C GLN A 556 -24.50 30.84 -22.23
N GLY A 557 -24.96 31.59 -21.25
CA GLY A 557 -24.18 32.67 -20.67
C GLY A 557 -25.03 33.60 -19.83
N PHE A 558 -24.39 34.46 -19.06
CA PHE A 558 -25.09 35.40 -18.16
C PHE A 558 -25.93 36.42 -18.90
N HIS A 559 -25.61 36.67 -20.17
CA HIS A 559 -26.44 37.51 -21.03
C HIS A 559 -27.88 36.98 -21.17
N PHE A 560 -28.04 35.65 -21.16
CA PHE A 560 -29.35 35.01 -21.31
C PHE A 560 -29.96 34.51 -20.00
N GLY A 561 -29.16 34.31 -18.96
CA GLY A 561 -29.59 33.92 -17.64
C GLY A 561 -28.48 33.43 -16.75
N GLU A 562 -28.55 33.85 -15.51
CA GLU A 562 -27.66 33.33 -14.45
C GLU A 562 -28.22 32.01 -13.89
N PRO A 563 -27.36 31.14 -13.33
CA PRO A 563 -27.81 29.93 -12.67
C PRO A 563 -28.70 30.24 -11.45
N GLN A 564 -29.90 29.68 -11.38
CA GLN A 564 -30.90 29.91 -10.33
C GLN A 564 -31.25 28.60 -9.62
N ILE A 565 -31.26 28.61 -8.26
CA ILE A 565 -31.68 27.44 -7.46
C ILE A 565 -33.18 27.19 -7.62
N LYS A 566 -33.96 28.27 -7.78
CA LYS A 566 -35.42 28.21 -8.01
C LYS A 566 -35.75 28.91 -9.31
N PRO A 567 -35.66 28.24 -10.47
CA PRO A 567 -36.06 28.81 -11.74
C PRO A 567 -37.56 28.93 -11.83
N SER A 568 -38.06 29.71 -12.83
CA SER A 568 -39.49 30.05 -12.98
C SER A 568 -40.38 28.84 -13.28
N TRP A 569 -39.86 27.69 -13.63
CA TRP A 569 -40.59 26.45 -13.90
C TRP A 569 -40.74 25.54 -12.63
N MET A 570 -40.13 25.88 -11.52
CA MET A 570 -40.28 25.19 -10.22
C MET A 570 -41.54 25.60 -9.46
#